data_ae451f427975ad6fcbca1f2d2e641f00
#
_entry.id   ae451f427975ad6fcbca1f2d2e641f00
#
_cell.length_a   1.000
_cell.length_b   1.000
_cell.length_c   1.000
_cell.angle_alpha   90.00
_cell.angle_beta   90.00
_cell.angle_gamma   90.00
#
_symmetry.space_group_name_H-M   'P 1'
#
loop_
_entity.id
_entity.type
_entity.pdbx_description
1 polymer ?
#
loop_
_entity_poly.entity_id
_entity_poly.type
_entity_poly.pdbx_seq_one_letter_code
_entity_poly.pdbx_strand_id
1 'polypeptide(L)'
;MEQEQGTLPACAYAHISSVLEVSRDEIADIWPLKQGLTNESWHFITPEGEYVYRQPGVGTEDLVDRKAEAEALKLARSIGLDGTFIHEDVEQGWKLSRFLVDCRELDAHDAEQVACAMRMARTLHESGAHLARTFDFYEEGKRYEALLRELGPITVPGYDELAAKADRVAAFAHADGAPVCITHNDFFNLNILIDRSDRMHLIDWEYAG
;
A
#
# COMPACT_ATOMS: atom_id res chain seq x y z
N MET A 1 -14.97 9.50 20.99
CA MET A 1 -14.30 10.68 20.40
C MET A 1 -15.19 11.11 19.26
N GLU A 2 -15.71 12.34 19.30
CA GLU A 2 -16.37 12.91 18.13
C GLU A 2 -15.31 13.03 17.02
N GLN A 3 -15.54 12.36 15.90
CA GLN A 3 -14.67 12.49 14.72
C GLN A 3 -14.93 13.90 14.14
N GLU A 4 -13.88 14.68 13.96
CA GLU A 4 -14.02 15.99 13.31
C GLU A 4 -14.54 15.77 11.88
N GLN A 5 -15.66 16.41 11.58
CA GLN A 5 -16.26 16.37 10.26
C GLN A 5 -15.28 16.99 9.25
N GLY A 6 -14.83 16.18 8.32
CA GLY A 6 -13.88 16.58 7.28
C GLY A 6 -14.58 17.02 6.00
N THR A 7 -13.76 17.51 5.07
CA THR A 7 -14.21 17.82 3.71
C THR A 7 -13.26 17.12 2.73
N LEU A 8 -13.80 16.42 1.77
CA LEU A 8 -13.03 15.84 0.67
C LEU A 8 -12.44 16.96 -0.21
N PRO A 9 -11.28 16.72 -0.83
CA PRO A 9 -10.79 17.57 -1.93
C PRO A 9 -11.86 17.75 -3.00
N ALA A 10 -11.90 18.93 -3.63
CA ALA A 10 -12.96 19.25 -4.60
C ALA A 10 -13.05 18.25 -5.77
N CYS A 11 -11.89 17.73 -6.24
CA CYS A 11 -11.83 16.71 -7.29
C CYS A 11 -12.37 15.35 -6.85
N ALA A 12 -12.26 14.99 -5.57
CA ALA A 12 -12.63 13.68 -5.05
C ALA A 12 -14.11 13.34 -5.29
N TYR A 13 -14.99 14.34 -5.20
CA TYR A 13 -16.43 14.12 -5.47
C TYR A 13 -16.69 13.63 -6.89
N ALA A 14 -16.00 14.22 -7.89
CA ALA A 14 -16.13 13.79 -9.28
C ALA A 14 -15.56 12.38 -9.49
N HIS A 15 -14.42 12.07 -8.86
CA HIS A 15 -13.80 10.76 -8.91
C HIS A 15 -14.71 9.67 -8.30
N ILE A 16 -15.22 9.93 -7.10
CA ILE A 16 -16.13 9.01 -6.40
C ILE A 16 -17.40 8.77 -7.22
N SER A 17 -18.04 9.85 -7.68
CA SER A 17 -19.26 9.75 -8.49
C SER A 17 -19.05 8.97 -9.78
N SER A 18 -17.89 9.09 -10.42
CA SER A 18 -17.60 8.39 -11.67
C SER A 18 -17.38 6.88 -11.49
N VAL A 19 -16.91 6.45 -10.31
CA VAL A 19 -16.59 5.04 -10.03
C VAL A 19 -17.74 4.31 -9.33
N LEU A 20 -18.40 4.99 -8.37
CA LEU A 20 -19.49 4.39 -7.58
C LEU A 20 -20.89 4.69 -8.15
N GLU A 21 -20.98 5.52 -9.20
CA GLU A 21 -22.25 5.93 -9.84
C GLU A 21 -23.22 6.61 -8.86
N VAL A 22 -22.68 7.33 -7.87
CA VAL A 22 -23.44 8.07 -6.85
C VAL A 22 -23.41 9.58 -7.12
N SER A 23 -24.47 10.29 -6.75
CA SER A 23 -24.51 11.75 -6.79
C SER A 23 -23.68 12.35 -5.63
N ARG A 24 -23.27 13.62 -5.76
CA ARG A 24 -22.52 14.32 -4.71
C ARG A 24 -23.29 14.36 -3.37
N ASP A 25 -24.61 14.50 -3.42
CA ASP A 25 -25.46 14.63 -2.23
C ASP A 25 -25.62 13.29 -1.48
N GLU A 26 -25.27 12.18 -2.13
CA GLU A 26 -25.25 10.85 -1.51
C GLU A 26 -23.91 10.54 -0.83
N ILE A 27 -22.90 11.41 -0.95
CA ILE A 27 -21.61 11.28 -0.28
C ILE A 27 -21.69 12.02 1.04
N ALA A 28 -21.72 11.31 2.14
CA ALA A 28 -21.94 11.83 3.48
C ALA A 28 -20.89 11.33 4.50
N ASP A 29 -20.98 11.82 5.72
CA ASP A 29 -20.19 11.39 6.88
C ASP A 29 -18.70 11.26 6.57
N ILE A 30 -18.13 12.38 6.12
CA ILE A 30 -16.74 12.47 5.69
C ILE A 30 -15.85 12.79 6.88
N TRP A 31 -14.79 12.02 7.10
CA TRP A 31 -13.74 12.38 8.05
C TRP A 31 -12.35 11.92 7.55
N PRO A 32 -11.31 12.68 7.87
CA PRO A 32 -9.95 12.29 7.52
C PRO A 32 -9.55 11.04 8.32
N LEU A 33 -8.92 10.09 7.66
CA LEU A 33 -8.25 8.98 8.30
C LEU A 33 -6.84 9.43 8.72
N LYS A 34 -6.19 8.65 9.58
CA LYS A 34 -4.80 8.94 9.96
C LYS A 34 -3.95 9.09 8.70
N GLN A 35 -3.29 10.23 8.57
CA GLN A 35 -2.40 10.50 7.44
C GLN A 35 -1.21 9.54 7.45
N GLY A 36 -0.97 8.89 6.31
CA GLY A 36 0.27 8.18 6.03
C GLY A 36 1.41 9.15 5.68
N LEU A 37 2.61 8.63 5.49
CA LEU A 37 3.76 9.44 5.06
C LEU A 37 3.63 9.91 3.60
N THR A 38 3.00 9.09 2.77
CA THR A 38 2.96 9.26 1.32
C THR A 38 1.60 9.67 0.78
N ASN A 39 0.52 9.50 1.56
CA ASN A 39 -0.85 9.64 1.08
C ASN A 39 -1.77 10.31 2.10
N GLU A 40 -2.79 11.00 1.60
CA GLU A 40 -3.90 11.51 2.38
C GLU A 40 -5.13 10.65 2.12
N SER A 41 -5.87 10.29 3.18
CA SER A 41 -7.01 9.39 3.11
C SER A 41 -8.21 9.93 3.85
N TRP A 42 -9.40 9.72 3.29
CA TRP A 42 -10.68 10.08 3.87
C TRP A 42 -11.63 8.90 3.83
N HIS A 43 -12.32 8.70 4.93
CA HIS A 43 -13.51 7.87 4.99
C HIS A 43 -14.72 8.67 4.50
N PHE A 44 -15.67 8.01 3.88
CA PHE A 44 -16.98 8.54 3.54
C PHE A 44 -18.01 7.43 3.42
N ILE A 45 -19.30 7.80 3.53
CA ILE A 45 -20.43 6.89 3.43
C ILE A 45 -21.27 7.23 2.18
N THR A 46 -21.82 6.21 1.55
CA THR A 46 -22.86 6.31 0.52
C THR A 46 -24.02 5.37 0.86
N PRO A 47 -25.15 5.41 0.18
CA PRO A 47 -26.23 4.42 0.38
C PRO A 47 -25.80 2.97 0.21
N GLU A 48 -24.74 2.71 -0.55
CA GLU A 48 -24.24 1.36 -0.85
C GLU A 48 -23.19 0.85 0.15
N GLY A 49 -22.67 1.70 1.04
CA GLY A 49 -21.70 1.32 2.05
C GLY A 49 -20.67 2.39 2.41
N GLU A 50 -19.61 1.95 3.05
CA GLU A 50 -18.54 2.79 3.56
C GLU A 50 -17.25 2.58 2.76
N TYR A 51 -16.52 3.66 2.53
CA TYR A 51 -15.40 3.68 1.59
C TYR A 51 -14.24 4.54 2.10
N VAL A 52 -13.10 4.32 1.50
CA VAL A 52 -11.90 5.14 1.65
C VAL A 52 -11.54 5.75 0.30
N TYR A 53 -11.45 7.06 0.26
CA TYR A 53 -10.79 7.79 -0.82
C TYR A 53 -9.39 8.14 -0.39
N ARG A 54 -8.38 7.78 -1.19
CA ARG A 54 -6.97 8.08 -0.95
C ARG A 54 -6.42 8.86 -2.14
N GLN A 55 -5.68 9.92 -1.87
CA GLN A 55 -4.92 10.65 -2.89
C GLN A 55 -3.46 10.77 -2.50
N PRO A 56 -2.56 10.94 -3.49
CA PRO A 56 -1.15 11.17 -3.23
C PRO A 56 -0.91 12.41 -2.39
N GLY A 57 0.00 12.32 -1.44
CA GLY A 57 0.60 13.49 -0.80
C GLY A 57 1.49 14.27 -1.77
N VAL A 58 1.70 15.53 -1.49
CA VAL A 58 2.56 16.41 -2.30
C VAL A 58 4.01 15.92 -2.27
N GLY A 59 4.64 15.78 -3.44
CA GLY A 59 6.05 15.39 -3.56
C GLY A 59 6.31 13.88 -3.42
N THR A 60 5.29 13.04 -3.59
CA THR A 60 5.43 11.57 -3.52
C THR A 60 5.49 10.90 -4.89
N GLU A 61 5.49 11.68 -5.97
CA GLU A 61 5.46 11.21 -7.35
C GLU A 61 6.65 10.32 -7.68
N ASP A 62 7.82 10.63 -7.12
CA ASP A 62 9.05 9.88 -7.32
C ASP A 62 9.26 8.73 -6.30
N LEU A 63 8.38 8.61 -5.31
CA LEU A 63 8.52 7.60 -4.26
C LEU A 63 7.78 6.30 -4.55
N VAL A 64 6.62 6.37 -5.18
CA VAL A 64 5.73 5.22 -5.42
C VAL A 64 5.54 5.00 -6.92
N ASP A 65 5.78 3.77 -7.38
CA ASP A 65 5.43 3.33 -8.73
C ASP A 65 3.94 2.95 -8.79
N ARG A 66 3.09 3.91 -9.13
CA ARG A 66 1.63 3.75 -9.14
C ARG A 66 1.13 2.72 -10.15
N LYS A 67 1.87 2.54 -11.24
CA LYS A 67 1.53 1.52 -12.23
C LYS A 67 1.72 0.13 -11.65
N ALA A 68 2.84 -0.07 -10.96
CA ALA A 68 3.12 -1.32 -10.27
C ALA A 68 2.13 -1.57 -9.12
N GLU A 69 1.78 -0.52 -8.34
CA GLU A 69 0.75 -0.61 -7.29
C GLU A 69 -0.59 -1.07 -7.88
N ALA A 70 -1.06 -0.44 -8.97
CA ALA A 70 -2.31 -0.80 -9.62
C ALA A 70 -2.33 -2.24 -10.17
N GLU A 71 -1.21 -2.71 -10.72
CA GLU A 71 -1.07 -4.11 -11.16
C GLU A 71 -1.13 -5.06 -9.95
N ALA A 72 -0.44 -4.74 -8.87
CA ALA A 72 -0.44 -5.52 -7.63
C ALA A 72 -1.82 -5.61 -6.98
N LEU A 73 -2.55 -4.49 -6.89
CA LEU A 73 -3.91 -4.43 -6.35
C LEU A 73 -4.90 -5.29 -7.16
N LYS A 74 -4.81 -5.24 -8.49
CA LYS A 74 -5.64 -6.09 -9.37
C LYS A 74 -5.33 -7.57 -9.17
N LEU A 75 -4.05 -7.92 -9.06
CA LEU A 75 -3.61 -9.27 -8.74
C LEU A 75 -4.15 -9.71 -7.38
N ALA A 76 -3.88 -8.91 -6.33
CA ALA A 76 -4.31 -9.20 -4.96
C ALA A 76 -5.82 -9.49 -4.87
N ARG A 77 -6.62 -8.65 -5.54
CA ARG A 77 -8.07 -8.86 -5.64
C ARG A 77 -8.40 -10.18 -6.36
N SER A 78 -7.73 -10.48 -7.47
CA SER A 78 -8.01 -11.66 -8.30
C SER A 78 -7.72 -12.98 -7.58
N ILE A 79 -6.68 -13.00 -6.72
CA ILE A 79 -6.30 -14.18 -5.92
C ILE A 79 -6.89 -14.15 -4.49
N GLY A 80 -7.75 -13.17 -4.20
CA GLY A 80 -8.54 -13.11 -2.96
C GLY A 80 -7.78 -12.62 -1.73
N LEU A 81 -6.62 -11.97 -1.88
CA LEU A 81 -5.82 -11.42 -0.79
C LEU A 81 -6.29 -10.03 -0.35
N ASP A 82 -6.78 -9.19 -1.27
CA ASP A 82 -7.37 -7.90 -0.97
C ASP A 82 -8.81 -7.83 -1.52
N GLY A 83 -9.78 -7.86 -0.62
CA GLY A 83 -11.20 -7.69 -0.97
C GLY A 83 -11.68 -6.24 -0.91
N THR A 84 -10.81 -5.31 -0.51
CA THR A 84 -11.17 -3.89 -0.31
C THR A 84 -11.02 -3.07 -1.58
N PHE A 85 -10.06 -3.39 -2.44
CA PHE A 85 -9.73 -2.62 -3.65
C PHE A 85 -10.91 -2.51 -4.62
N ILE A 86 -11.22 -1.28 -5.04
CA ILE A 86 -12.26 -0.97 -6.02
C ILE A 86 -11.64 -0.42 -7.30
N HIS A 87 -10.92 0.70 -7.21
CA HIS A 87 -10.39 1.44 -8.34
C HIS A 87 -9.14 2.23 -7.99
N GLU A 88 -8.25 2.39 -8.94
CA GLU A 88 -7.12 3.31 -8.90
C GLU A 88 -6.94 3.99 -10.25
N ASP A 89 -6.76 5.30 -10.22
CA ASP A 89 -6.32 6.10 -11.38
C ASP A 89 -4.80 6.18 -11.36
N VAL A 90 -4.16 5.48 -12.28
CA VAL A 90 -2.69 5.38 -12.36
C VAL A 90 -2.04 6.72 -12.70
N GLU A 91 -2.71 7.59 -13.48
CA GLU A 91 -2.15 8.88 -13.91
C GLU A 91 -2.20 9.90 -12.79
N GLN A 92 -3.33 9.99 -12.08
CA GLN A 92 -3.53 10.93 -10.99
C GLN A 92 -3.20 10.34 -9.61
N GLY A 93 -3.10 9.01 -9.51
CA GLY A 93 -2.70 8.27 -8.32
C GLY A 93 -3.74 8.21 -7.20
N TRP A 94 -4.99 8.65 -7.43
CA TRP A 94 -6.03 8.49 -6.42
C TRP A 94 -6.63 7.07 -6.47
N LYS A 95 -7.11 6.62 -5.31
CA LYS A 95 -7.61 5.26 -5.13
C LYS A 95 -8.90 5.24 -4.33
N LEU A 96 -9.79 4.29 -4.66
CA LEU A 96 -10.98 3.94 -3.90
C LEU A 96 -10.90 2.51 -3.39
N SER A 97 -11.25 2.35 -2.13
CA SER A 97 -11.35 1.05 -1.47
C SER A 97 -12.61 0.99 -0.59
N ARG A 98 -13.08 -0.21 -0.29
CA ARG A 98 -14.11 -0.42 0.74
C ARG A 98 -13.50 -0.17 2.11
N PHE A 99 -14.24 0.51 2.97
CA PHE A 99 -13.88 0.60 4.37
C PHE A 99 -14.35 -0.67 5.10
N LEU A 100 -13.46 -1.26 5.88
CA LEU A 100 -13.80 -2.43 6.70
C LEU A 100 -14.31 -1.99 8.06
N VAL A 101 -15.63 -1.95 8.22
CA VAL A 101 -16.27 -1.57 9.49
C VAL A 101 -15.96 -2.58 10.58
N ASP A 102 -15.55 -2.09 11.76
CA ASP A 102 -15.21 -2.92 12.94
C ASP A 102 -14.17 -4.02 12.63
N CYS A 103 -13.25 -3.75 11.70
CA CYS A 103 -12.10 -4.63 11.51
C CYS A 103 -11.13 -4.53 12.69
N ARG A 104 -10.34 -5.54 12.85
CA ARG A 104 -9.19 -5.56 13.78
C ARG A 104 -7.90 -5.85 13.01
N GLU A 105 -6.81 -5.38 13.54
CA GLU A 105 -5.47 -5.71 13.06
C GLU A 105 -5.10 -7.14 13.47
N LEU A 106 -4.17 -7.75 12.73
CA LEU A 106 -3.60 -9.04 13.07
C LEU A 106 -2.85 -8.95 14.40
N ASP A 107 -3.13 -9.86 15.33
CA ASP A 107 -2.32 -10.05 16.53
C ASP A 107 -1.13 -10.97 16.23
N ALA A 108 0.08 -10.38 16.20
CA ALA A 108 1.32 -11.11 15.93
C ALA A 108 1.70 -12.10 17.05
N HIS A 109 1.01 -12.08 18.21
CA HIS A 109 1.18 -13.05 19.29
C HIS A 109 0.18 -14.22 19.20
N ASP A 110 -0.81 -14.14 18.31
CA ASP A 110 -1.75 -15.22 18.05
C ASP A 110 -1.19 -16.14 16.95
N ALA A 111 -0.77 -17.35 17.34
CA ALA A 111 -0.15 -18.30 16.43
C ALA A 111 -1.08 -18.76 15.28
N GLU A 112 -2.40 -18.79 15.50
CA GLU A 112 -3.36 -19.17 14.45
C GLU A 112 -3.52 -18.06 13.43
N GLN A 113 -3.59 -16.80 13.88
CA GLN A 113 -3.63 -15.66 12.99
C GLN A 113 -2.34 -15.54 12.17
N VAL A 114 -1.17 -15.68 12.82
CA VAL A 114 0.13 -15.70 12.12
C VAL A 114 0.19 -16.80 11.08
N ALA A 115 -0.24 -18.03 11.42
CA ALA A 115 -0.28 -19.14 10.47
C ALA A 115 -1.20 -18.84 9.28
N CYS A 116 -2.31 -18.11 9.48
CA CYS A 116 -3.21 -17.68 8.43
C CYS A 116 -2.53 -16.65 7.51
N ALA A 117 -1.90 -15.62 8.10
CA ALA A 117 -1.14 -14.62 7.37
C ALA A 117 -0.02 -15.25 6.53
N MET A 118 0.72 -16.20 7.08
CA MET A 118 1.77 -16.91 6.33
C MET A 118 1.23 -17.73 5.15
N ARG A 119 -0.02 -18.23 5.25
CA ARG A 119 -0.69 -18.85 4.08
C ARG A 119 -1.03 -17.83 3.01
N MET A 120 -1.43 -16.59 3.40
CA MET A 120 -1.64 -15.51 2.43
C MET A 120 -0.34 -15.16 1.69
N ALA A 121 0.77 -14.99 2.41
CA ALA A 121 2.08 -14.76 1.81
C ALA A 121 2.45 -15.88 0.82
N ARG A 122 2.27 -17.13 1.23
CA ARG A 122 2.51 -18.29 0.35
C ARG A 122 1.63 -18.27 -0.89
N THR A 123 0.34 -17.95 -0.76
CA THR A 123 -0.58 -17.82 -1.91
C THR A 123 -0.07 -16.80 -2.92
N LEU A 124 0.48 -15.65 -2.44
CA LEU A 124 1.09 -14.65 -3.29
C LEU A 124 2.34 -15.18 -3.98
N HIS A 125 3.29 -15.74 -3.21
CA HIS A 125 4.57 -16.23 -3.71
C HIS A 125 4.42 -17.39 -4.72
N GLU A 126 3.43 -18.26 -4.53
CA GLU A 126 3.15 -19.42 -5.38
C GLU A 126 2.14 -19.11 -6.51
N SER A 127 1.67 -17.87 -6.63
CA SER A 127 0.67 -17.47 -7.64
C SER A 127 1.17 -17.62 -9.08
N GLY A 128 2.49 -17.66 -9.28
CA GLY A 128 3.12 -17.63 -10.62
C GLY A 128 2.91 -16.32 -11.37
N ALA A 129 2.37 -15.30 -10.71
CA ALA A 129 2.17 -13.99 -11.31
C ALA A 129 3.50 -13.22 -11.38
N HIS A 130 3.56 -12.29 -12.33
CA HIS A 130 4.68 -11.38 -12.49
C HIS A 130 4.13 -9.96 -12.61
N LEU A 131 4.79 -9.02 -11.94
CA LEU A 131 4.59 -7.59 -12.15
C LEU A 131 5.65 -7.05 -13.10
N ALA A 132 5.37 -5.93 -13.74
CA ALA A 132 6.36 -5.24 -14.59
C ALA A 132 7.52 -4.69 -13.76
N ARG A 133 7.27 -4.38 -12.47
CA ARG A 133 8.28 -3.93 -11.51
C ARG A 133 8.89 -5.11 -10.79
N THR A 134 10.21 -5.07 -10.60
CA THR A 134 10.92 -5.86 -9.58
C THR A 134 11.29 -4.93 -8.44
N PHE A 135 10.94 -5.28 -7.21
CA PHE A 135 11.30 -4.55 -6.02
C PHE A 135 12.53 -5.22 -5.37
N ASP A 136 13.68 -4.58 -5.49
CA ASP A 136 14.91 -4.96 -4.79
C ASP A 136 15.21 -3.91 -3.73
N PHE A 137 15.26 -4.28 -2.46
CA PHE A 137 15.48 -3.37 -1.33
C PHE A 137 16.79 -2.59 -1.44
N TYR A 138 17.83 -3.20 -1.98
CA TYR A 138 19.10 -2.53 -2.16
C TYR A 138 19.03 -1.49 -3.27
N GLU A 139 18.48 -1.84 -4.43
CA GLU A 139 18.32 -0.91 -5.56
C GLU A 139 17.36 0.25 -5.22
N GLU A 140 16.27 -0.03 -4.50
CA GLU A 140 15.39 1.03 -3.98
C GLU A 140 16.12 1.94 -2.99
N GLY A 141 16.94 1.38 -2.11
CA GLY A 141 17.79 2.16 -1.21
C GLY A 141 18.77 3.06 -1.97
N LYS A 142 19.38 2.57 -3.05
CA LYS A 142 20.28 3.36 -3.92
C LYS A 142 19.51 4.46 -4.66
N ARG A 143 18.27 4.19 -5.09
CA ARG A 143 17.39 5.18 -5.71
C ARG A 143 17.07 6.32 -4.74
N TYR A 144 16.67 6.00 -3.51
CA TYR A 144 16.43 7.02 -2.46
C TYR A 144 17.70 7.77 -2.07
N GLU A 145 18.86 7.09 -2.01
CA GLU A 145 20.15 7.76 -1.79
C GLU A 145 20.44 8.79 -2.88
N ALA A 146 20.17 8.47 -4.16
CA ALA A 146 20.37 9.38 -5.27
C ALA A 146 19.47 10.63 -5.16
N LEU A 147 18.17 10.45 -4.88
CA LEU A 147 17.22 11.54 -4.64
C LEU A 147 17.65 12.42 -3.48
N LEU A 148 18.10 11.81 -2.37
CA LEU A 148 18.57 12.57 -1.21
C LEU A 148 19.82 13.40 -1.54
N ARG A 149 20.74 12.87 -2.35
CA ARG A 149 21.96 13.58 -2.76
C ARG A 149 21.67 14.75 -3.70
N GLU A 150 20.59 14.75 -4.44
CA GLU A 150 20.12 15.92 -5.21
C GLU A 150 19.70 17.08 -4.30
N LEU A 151 19.18 16.78 -3.11
CA LEU A 151 18.81 17.78 -2.10
C LEU A 151 20.01 18.31 -1.30
N GLY A 152 21.12 17.57 -1.27
CA GLY A 152 22.36 17.96 -0.57
C GLY A 152 23.21 16.79 -0.07
N PRO A 153 24.32 17.08 0.62
CA PRO A 153 25.20 16.04 1.12
C PRO A 153 24.54 15.25 2.26
N ILE A 154 24.74 13.94 2.27
CA ILE A 154 24.32 13.09 3.39
C ILE A 154 25.32 13.30 4.55
N THR A 155 24.81 13.85 5.66
CA THR A 155 25.64 14.23 6.81
C THR A 155 25.59 13.23 7.97
N VAL A 156 25.01 12.04 7.74
CA VAL A 156 24.95 10.98 8.76
C VAL A 156 26.34 10.40 9.00
N PRO A 157 26.86 10.44 10.23
CA PRO A 157 28.17 9.90 10.53
C PRO A 157 28.30 8.41 10.19
N GLY A 158 29.37 8.02 9.49
CA GLY A 158 29.61 6.63 9.11
C GLY A 158 28.75 6.13 7.93
N TYR A 159 28.00 7.00 7.28
CA TYR A 159 27.11 6.62 6.16
C TYR A 159 27.86 5.91 5.04
N ASP A 160 28.97 6.46 4.56
CA ASP A 160 29.74 5.89 3.45
C ASP A 160 30.32 4.51 3.76
N GLU A 161 30.76 4.29 5.02
CA GLU A 161 31.22 2.97 5.46
C GLU A 161 30.10 1.96 5.51
N LEU A 162 28.90 2.39 5.94
CA LEU A 162 27.71 1.55 6.00
C LEU A 162 27.22 1.21 4.59
N ALA A 163 27.19 2.19 3.69
CA ALA A 163 26.85 2.01 2.29
C ALA A 163 27.79 0.99 1.62
N ALA A 164 29.10 1.11 1.82
CA ALA A 164 30.07 0.14 1.30
C ALA A 164 29.90 -1.28 1.89
N LYS A 165 29.36 -1.43 3.11
CA LYS A 165 28.98 -2.74 3.65
C LYS A 165 27.71 -3.27 2.97
N ALA A 166 26.72 -2.42 2.75
CA ALA A 166 25.50 -2.79 2.02
C ALA A 166 25.81 -3.26 0.59
N ASP A 167 26.70 -2.55 -0.12
CA ASP A 167 27.15 -2.95 -1.46
C ASP A 167 27.72 -4.39 -1.49
N ARG A 168 28.54 -4.76 -0.49
CA ARG A 168 29.09 -6.12 -0.40
C ARG A 168 28.02 -7.19 -0.09
N VAL A 169 27.06 -6.86 0.77
CA VAL A 169 25.94 -7.77 1.10
C VAL A 169 25.06 -7.98 -0.13
N ALA A 170 24.75 -6.92 -0.87
CA ALA A 170 23.97 -7.00 -2.10
C ALA A 170 24.69 -7.86 -3.16
N ALA A 171 25.99 -7.63 -3.38
CA ALA A 171 26.77 -8.43 -4.31
C ALA A 171 26.79 -9.92 -3.93
N PHE A 172 26.86 -10.24 -2.64
CA PHE A 172 26.75 -11.62 -2.15
C PHE A 172 25.35 -12.21 -2.40
N ALA A 173 24.28 -11.46 -2.07
CA ALA A 173 22.92 -11.92 -2.27
C ALA A 173 22.60 -12.16 -3.76
N HIS A 174 23.02 -11.27 -4.65
CA HIS A 174 22.86 -11.44 -6.10
C HIS A 174 23.62 -12.65 -6.63
N ALA A 175 24.81 -12.93 -6.10
CA ALA A 175 25.62 -14.09 -6.50
C ALA A 175 25.04 -15.44 -6.00
N ASP A 176 24.25 -15.42 -4.95
CA ASP A 176 23.58 -16.61 -4.38
C ASP A 176 22.51 -17.18 -5.32
N GLY A 177 21.95 -16.36 -6.20
CA GLY A 177 21.01 -16.77 -7.24
C GLY A 177 19.70 -17.36 -6.69
N ALA A 178 19.23 -16.87 -5.55
CA ALA A 178 17.95 -17.29 -4.98
C ALA A 178 16.79 -17.08 -5.97
N PRO A 179 15.81 -17.99 -6.03
CA PRO A 179 14.64 -17.79 -6.86
C PRO A 179 13.86 -16.54 -6.42
N VAL A 180 13.40 -15.77 -7.39
CA VAL A 180 12.56 -14.59 -7.16
C VAL A 180 11.09 -14.94 -7.36
N CYS A 181 10.22 -14.33 -6.57
CA CYS A 181 8.77 -14.41 -6.71
C CYS A 181 8.18 -13.06 -6.33
N ILE A 182 6.94 -12.82 -6.69
CA ILE A 182 6.23 -11.61 -6.26
C ILE A 182 6.06 -11.62 -4.74
N THR A 183 6.39 -10.49 -4.11
CA THR A 183 6.25 -10.28 -2.67
C THR A 183 5.51 -8.97 -2.38
N HIS A 184 4.95 -8.85 -1.19
CA HIS A 184 4.25 -7.63 -0.77
C HIS A 184 5.23 -6.52 -0.34
N ASN A 185 6.37 -6.89 0.20
CA ASN A 185 7.47 -6.04 0.69
C ASN A 185 7.16 -5.12 1.87
N ASP A 186 5.90 -5.07 2.33
CA ASP A 186 5.46 -4.40 3.55
C ASP A 186 4.50 -5.28 4.36
N PHE A 187 4.85 -6.57 4.49
CA PHE A 187 4.02 -7.59 5.10
C PHE A 187 4.16 -7.57 6.63
N PHE A 188 3.36 -6.74 7.30
CA PHE A 188 3.34 -6.64 8.75
C PHE A 188 1.90 -6.50 9.29
N ASN A 189 1.73 -6.58 10.59
CA ASN A 189 0.42 -6.74 11.23
C ASN A 189 -0.58 -5.61 10.94
N LEU A 190 -0.12 -4.36 10.78
CA LEU A 190 -1.02 -3.23 10.50
C LEU A 190 -1.59 -3.25 9.08
N ASN A 191 -0.93 -3.95 8.15
CA ASN A 191 -1.39 -4.12 6.77
C ASN A 191 -2.24 -5.39 6.59
N ILE A 192 -2.52 -6.13 7.68
CA ILE A 192 -3.39 -7.30 7.65
C ILE A 192 -4.61 -7.03 8.52
N LEU A 193 -5.72 -6.71 7.87
CA LEU A 193 -6.99 -6.43 8.52
C LEU A 193 -7.88 -7.66 8.54
N ILE A 194 -8.51 -7.91 9.68
CA ILE A 194 -9.44 -9.02 9.87
C ILE A 194 -10.85 -8.44 10.01
N ASP A 195 -11.74 -8.80 9.09
CA ASP A 195 -13.12 -8.33 9.08
C ASP A 195 -14.00 -9.07 10.10
N ARG A 196 -15.27 -8.67 10.20
CA ARG A 196 -16.26 -9.29 11.12
C ARG A 196 -16.54 -10.77 10.86
N SER A 197 -16.20 -11.27 9.67
CA SER A 197 -16.35 -12.67 9.29
C SER A 197 -15.07 -13.49 9.47
N ASP A 198 -14.08 -12.94 10.18
CA ASP A 198 -12.74 -13.51 10.38
C ASP A 198 -11.93 -13.69 9.09
N ARG A 199 -12.31 -13.03 8.01
CA ARG A 199 -11.53 -13.01 6.78
C ARG A 199 -10.41 -11.98 6.89
N MET A 200 -9.20 -12.39 6.48
CA MET A 200 -8.05 -11.50 6.41
C MET A 200 -7.99 -10.80 5.04
N HIS A 201 -7.59 -9.53 5.07
CA HIS A 201 -7.34 -8.68 3.92
C HIS A 201 -5.93 -8.10 4.05
N LEU A 202 -5.11 -8.29 3.03
CA LEU A 202 -3.78 -7.69 2.95
C LEU A 202 -3.90 -6.40 2.13
N ILE A 203 -3.57 -5.28 2.73
CA ILE A 203 -3.70 -3.94 2.14
C ILE A 203 -2.33 -3.28 1.98
N ASP A 204 -2.29 -2.14 1.27
CA ASP A 204 -1.11 -1.29 1.09
C ASP A 204 0.01 -1.92 0.25
N TRP A 205 -0.29 -2.09 -1.04
CA TRP A 205 0.52 -2.81 -2.04
C TRP A 205 1.56 -1.92 -2.75
N GLU A 206 1.85 -0.73 -2.25
CA GLU A 206 2.71 0.26 -2.94
C GLU A 206 4.17 -0.20 -3.13
N TYR A 207 4.62 -1.20 -2.38
CA TYR A 207 5.96 -1.79 -2.49
C TYR A 207 5.99 -3.18 -3.14
N ALA A 208 4.86 -3.70 -3.60
CA ALA A 208 4.81 -5.03 -4.21
C ALA A 208 5.67 -5.11 -5.49
N GLY A 209 6.37 -6.24 -5.65
CA GLY A 209 7.25 -6.48 -6.79
C GLY A 209 7.94 -7.83 -6.75
#